data_dc7c0fa7448d06f119154696e53a6c16
#
_entry.id   dc7c0fa7448d06f119154696e53a6c16
#
_cell.length_a   1.000
_cell.length_b   1.000
_cell.length_c   1.000
_cell.angle_alpha   90.00
_cell.angle_beta   90.00
_cell.angle_gamma   90.00
#
_symmetry.space_group_name_H-M   'P 1'
#
loop_
_entity.id
_entity.type
_entity.pdbx_description
1 polymer ?
#
loop_
_entity_poly.entity_id
_entity_poly.type
_entity_poly.pdbx_seq_one_letter_code
_entity_poly.pdbx_strand_id
1 'polypeptide(L)'
;MAPRILLARHGQTEWSLSGKHTGRTDVPLLEEGRVGAKLLGERLHRAPFDGLPDAEVRTSPLARARETCEIAGFGDRATTWDTLMEWDYGSYEGMTPADIQGVRPGWFIWRDGVPRGETLEQITARADEVVAWARSADRDVLVFAHGHILRSIGARWLGLGVDFAARVRLNPTSISTLGWAYGEPAIESWNDTGHLA
;
A
#
# COMPACT_ATOMS: atom_id res chain seq x y z
N MET A 1 24.21 -1.15 4.99
CA MET A 1 23.18 -0.30 5.64
C MET A 1 22.00 -1.20 5.96
N ALA A 2 21.21 -0.89 6.99
CA ALA A 2 19.99 -1.64 7.25
C ALA A 2 19.02 -1.46 6.08
N PRO A 3 18.24 -2.49 5.71
CA PRO A 3 17.36 -2.46 4.56
C PRO A 3 16.21 -1.46 4.76
N ARG A 4 15.79 -0.82 3.69
CA ARG A 4 14.58 0.02 3.65
C ARG A 4 13.45 -0.73 2.99
N ILE A 5 12.21 -0.37 3.30
CA ILE A 5 11.06 -0.80 2.54
C ILE A 5 10.44 0.39 1.80
N LEU A 6 10.30 0.26 0.49
CA LEU A 6 9.60 1.21 -0.36
C LEU A 6 8.18 0.69 -0.61
N LEU A 7 7.21 1.56 -0.37
CA LEU A 7 5.79 1.26 -0.48
C LEU A 7 5.20 2.04 -1.65
N ALA A 8 4.73 1.35 -2.68
CA ALA A 8 4.08 1.92 -3.85
C ALA A 8 2.59 1.54 -3.85
N ARG A 9 1.69 2.52 -3.79
CA ARG A 9 0.26 2.27 -3.92
C ARG A 9 -0.11 2.14 -5.40
N HIS A 10 -1.01 1.21 -5.72
CA HIS A 10 -1.56 1.05 -7.07
C HIS A 10 -2.11 2.36 -7.66
N GLY A 11 -2.17 2.44 -8.98
CA GLY A 11 -2.73 3.56 -9.74
C GLY A 11 -4.23 3.77 -9.48
N GLN A 12 -4.74 4.89 -9.97
CA GLN A 12 -6.13 5.26 -9.79
C GLN A 12 -7.08 4.27 -10.47
N THR A 13 -8.17 3.93 -9.77
CA THR A 13 -9.30 3.12 -10.26
C THR A 13 -10.59 3.91 -10.07
N GLU A 14 -11.67 3.51 -10.73
CA GLU A 14 -12.99 4.13 -10.53
C GLU A 14 -13.39 4.17 -9.05
N TRP A 15 -13.16 3.08 -8.32
CA TRP A 15 -13.53 3.01 -6.91
C TRP A 15 -12.60 3.83 -6.00
N SER A 16 -11.30 3.93 -6.33
CA SER A 16 -10.41 4.81 -5.57
C SER A 16 -10.75 6.29 -5.80
N LEU A 17 -11.24 6.65 -6.99
CA LEU A 17 -11.70 7.98 -7.32
C LEU A 17 -13.00 8.34 -6.60
N SER A 18 -13.97 7.42 -6.58
CA SER A 18 -15.26 7.61 -5.90
C SER A 18 -15.21 7.39 -4.39
N GLY A 19 -14.06 6.96 -3.84
CA GLY A 19 -13.88 6.72 -2.41
C GLY A 19 -14.53 5.43 -1.88
N LYS A 20 -14.88 4.51 -2.77
CA LYS A 20 -15.43 3.20 -2.40
C LYS A 20 -14.34 2.27 -1.85
N HIS A 21 -14.68 1.51 -0.84
CA HIS A 21 -13.82 0.44 -0.34
C HIS A 21 -13.63 -0.63 -1.41
N THR A 22 -12.38 -0.87 -1.81
CA THR A 22 -11.99 -1.82 -2.85
C THR A 22 -11.06 -2.86 -2.24
N GLY A 23 -11.60 -3.95 -1.75
CA GLY A 23 -10.84 -5.04 -1.15
C GLY A 23 -10.47 -6.09 -2.19
N ARG A 24 -11.29 -7.14 -2.26
CA ARG A 24 -11.06 -8.31 -3.13
C ARG A 24 -11.58 -8.13 -4.56
N THR A 25 -12.48 -7.18 -4.79
CA THR A 25 -12.98 -6.87 -6.13
C THR A 25 -11.85 -6.34 -7.01
N ASP A 26 -11.67 -6.92 -8.17
CA ASP A 26 -10.57 -6.57 -9.06
C ASP A 26 -10.99 -5.46 -10.04
N VAL A 27 -11.04 -4.24 -9.54
CA VAL A 27 -11.36 -3.04 -10.31
C VAL A 27 -10.13 -2.61 -11.12
N PRO A 28 -10.23 -2.45 -12.47
CA PRO A 28 -9.10 -2.10 -13.31
C PRO A 28 -8.61 -0.67 -13.06
N LEU A 29 -7.37 -0.39 -13.48
CA LEU A 29 -6.83 0.97 -13.53
C LEU A 29 -7.63 1.82 -14.52
N LEU A 30 -7.85 3.08 -14.17
CA LEU A 30 -8.22 4.12 -15.13
C LEU A 30 -7.00 4.51 -15.98
N GLU A 31 -7.23 5.22 -17.08
CA GLU A 31 -6.12 5.71 -17.91
C GLU A 31 -5.18 6.64 -17.14
N GLU A 32 -5.75 7.52 -16.31
CA GLU A 32 -4.99 8.37 -15.37
C GLU A 32 -4.17 7.54 -14.37
N GLY A 33 -4.70 6.39 -13.96
CA GLY A 33 -3.99 5.43 -13.11
C GLY A 33 -2.78 4.81 -13.81
N ARG A 34 -2.89 4.50 -15.11
CA ARG A 34 -1.78 3.99 -15.94
C ARG A 34 -0.71 5.07 -16.18
N VAL A 35 -1.16 6.29 -16.49
CA VAL A 35 -0.25 7.44 -16.60
C VAL A 35 0.51 7.65 -15.29
N GLY A 36 -0.18 7.65 -14.16
CA GLY A 36 0.45 7.77 -12.85
C GLY A 36 1.44 6.63 -12.56
N ALA A 37 1.12 5.39 -12.94
CA ALA A 37 2.03 4.24 -12.80
C ALA A 37 3.31 4.39 -13.64
N LYS A 38 3.21 4.96 -14.84
CA LYS A 38 4.36 5.28 -15.67
C LYS A 38 5.25 6.34 -15.03
N LEU A 39 4.65 7.42 -14.53
CA LEU A 39 5.37 8.49 -13.82
C LEU A 39 6.04 7.97 -12.54
N LEU A 40 5.36 7.08 -11.80
CA LEU A 40 5.95 6.38 -10.65
C LEU A 40 7.19 5.57 -11.09
N GLY A 41 7.10 4.83 -12.20
CA GLY A 41 8.24 4.10 -12.76
C GLY A 41 9.40 5.03 -13.11
N GLU A 42 9.14 6.13 -13.80
CA GLU A 42 10.16 7.14 -14.09
C GLU A 42 10.81 7.71 -12.83
N ARG A 43 10.02 7.94 -11.77
CA ARG A 43 10.51 8.41 -10.47
C ARG A 43 11.42 7.38 -9.81
N LEU A 44 11.02 6.11 -9.82
CA LEU A 44 11.80 5.01 -9.24
C LEU A 44 13.10 4.72 -10.01
N HIS A 45 13.18 5.06 -11.29
CA HIS A 45 14.38 4.89 -12.11
C HIS A 45 15.34 6.09 -12.07
N ARG A 46 15.00 7.17 -11.34
CA ARG A 46 15.85 8.34 -11.11
C ARG A 46 16.37 8.39 -9.68
N ALA A 47 17.41 9.18 -9.44
CA ALA A 47 17.91 9.44 -8.10
C ALA A 47 16.79 9.91 -7.15
N PRO A 48 16.78 9.46 -5.89
CA PRO A 48 17.79 8.65 -5.21
C PRO A 48 17.57 7.14 -5.31
N PHE A 49 16.65 6.66 -6.16
CA PHE A 49 16.28 5.23 -6.21
C PHE A 49 17.08 4.47 -7.28
N ASP A 50 17.47 5.13 -8.37
CA ASP A 50 18.33 4.60 -9.45
C ASP A 50 17.90 3.22 -10.00
N GLY A 51 16.58 2.98 -10.07
CA GLY A 51 15.99 1.73 -10.55
C GLY A 51 16.01 0.57 -9.55
N LEU A 52 16.54 0.78 -8.34
CA LEU A 52 16.58 -0.24 -7.29
C LEU A 52 17.10 -1.61 -7.80
N PRO A 53 18.29 -1.69 -8.42
CA PRO A 53 18.72 -2.87 -9.18
C PRO A 53 18.78 -4.15 -8.33
N ASP A 54 19.12 -4.01 -7.04
CA ASP A 54 19.27 -5.13 -6.12
C ASP A 54 18.05 -5.37 -5.23
N ALA A 55 17.00 -4.52 -5.31
CA ALA A 55 15.85 -4.66 -4.44
C ALA A 55 15.04 -5.92 -4.74
N GLU A 56 14.58 -6.60 -3.69
CA GLU A 56 13.55 -7.61 -3.82
C GLU A 56 12.19 -6.93 -4.05
N VAL A 57 11.46 -7.34 -5.10
CA VAL A 57 10.19 -6.72 -5.48
C VAL A 57 9.05 -7.69 -5.23
N ARG A 58 8.04 -7.24 -4.50
CA ARG A 58 6.79 -7.98 -4.30
C ARG A 58 5.57 -7.15 -4.66
N THR A 59 4.54 -7.82 -5.15
CA THR A 59 3.27 -7.19 -5.50
C THR A 59 2.09 -7.97 -4.96
N SER A 60 1.02 -7.25 -4.62
CA SER A 60 -0.29 -7.88 -4.40
C SER A 60 -0.72 -8.64 -5.67
N PRO A 61 -1.41 -9.80 -5.55
CA PRO A 61 -1.94 -10.53 -6.70
C PRO A 61 -3.10 -9.81 -7.40
N LEU A 62 -3.70 -8.78 -6.82
CA LEU A 62 -4.81 -8.03 -7.41
C LEU A 62 -4.35 -7.23 -8.63
N ALA A 63 -5.12 -7.30 -9.73
CA ALA A 63 -4.71 -6.80 -11.05
C ALA A 63 -4.24 -5.35 -11.02
N ARG A 64 -4.94 -4.46 -10.31
CA ARG A 64 -4.55 -3.04 -10.19
C ARG A 64 -3.14 -2.82 -9.63
N ALA A 65 -2.70 -3.66 -8.67
CA ALA A 65 -1.35 -3.55 -8.12
C ALA A 65 -0.31 -4.17 -9.05
N ARG A 66 -0.60 -5.33 -9.64
CA ARG A 66 0.26 -5.97 -10.64
C ARG A 66 0.46 -5.09 -11.86
N GLU A 67 -0.62 -4.58 -12.46
CA GLU A 67 -0.56 -3.70 -13.62
C GLU A 67 0.25 -2.43 -13.31
N THR A 68 0.09 -1.85 -12.10
CA THR A 68 0.92 -0.72 -11.67
C THR A 68 2.40 -1.10 -11.60
N CYS A 69 2.73 -2.25 -11.04
CA CYS A 69 4.09 -2.78 -10.95
C CYS A 69 4.71 -3.02 -12.34
N GLU A 70 3.93 -3.62 -13.25
CA GLU A 70 4.34 -3.89 -14.65
C GLU A 70 4.63 -2.59 -15.40
N ILE A 71 3.71 -1.61 -15.36
CA ILE A 71 3.86 -0.31 -16.03
C ILE A 71 5.03 0.48 -15.45
N ALA A 72 5.27 0.38 -14.13
CA ALA A 72 6.40 1.01 -13.48
C ALA A 72 7.77 0.36 -13.83
N GLY A 73 7.77 -0.75 -14.58
CA GLY A 73 9.00 -1.41 -15.06
C GLY A 73 9.58 -2.44 -14.09
N PHE A 74 8.77 -2.95 -13.14
CA PHE A 74 9.22 -3.93 -12.15
C PHE A 74 8.55 -5.30 -12.30
N GLY A 75 7.64 -5.49 -13.27
CA GLY A 75 6.85 -6.70 -13.44
C GLY A 75 7.68 -7.97 -13.55
N ASP A 76 8.74 -7.96 -14.38
CA ASP A 76 9.61 -9.13 -14.61
C ASP A 76 10.38 -9.61 -13.37
N ARG A 77 10.55 -8.73 -12.36
CA ARG A 77 11.25 -9.02 -11.11
C ARG A 77 10.32 -9.28 -9.94
N ALA A 78 9.04 -8.97 -10.11
CA ALA A 78 8.09 -9.00 -9.01
C ALA A 78 7.58 -10.42 -8.73
N THR A 79 7.55 -10.78 -7.46
CA THR A 79 6.86 -11.98 -6.98
C THR A 79 5.54 -11.57 -6.33
N THR A 80 4.44 -12.22 -6.70
CA THR A 80 3.15 -12.00 -6.06
C THR A 80 3.12 -12.55 -4.64
N TRP A 81 2.45 -11.83 -3.73
CA TRP A 81 2.32 -12.24 -2.34
C TRP A 81 0.94 -11.86 -1.79
N ASP A 82 0.17 -12.87 -1.39
CA ASP A 82 -1.22 -12.69 -0.93
C ASP A 82 -1.31 -11.81 0.32
N THR A 83 -0.28 -11.82 1.16
CA THR A 83 -0.16 -10.95 2.33
C THR A 83 -0.24 -9.45 1.99
N LEU A 84 0.04 -9.07 0.74
CA LEU A 84 -0.06 -7.69 0.24
C LEU A 84 -1.46 -7.33 -0.30
N MET A 85 -2.43 -8.25 -0.32
CA MET A 85 -3.79 -7.91 -0.72
C MET A 85 -4.38 -6.82 0.17
N GLU A 86 -5.33 -6.05 -0.37
CA GLU A 86 -6.03 -5.03 0.41
C GLU A 86 -6.85 -5.67 1.52
N TRP A 87 -7.28 -4.88 2.49
CA TRP A 87 -8.22 -5.28 3.52
C TRP A 87 -9.46 -5.90 2.89
N ASP A 88 -9.87 -7.05 3.36
CA ASP A 88 -11.15 -7.64 2.98
C ASP A 88 -12.28 -6.88 3.68
N TYR A 89 -13.00 -6.06 2.92
CA TYR A 89 -14.05 -5.22 3.49
C TYR A 89 -15.38 -5.96 3.71
N GLY A 90 -15.46 -7.24 3.37
CA GLY A 90 -16.64 -8.06 3.61
C GLY A 90 -17.92 -7.41 3.11
N SER A 91 -18.87 -7.16 4.02
CA SER A 91 -20.15 -6.54 3.66
C SER A 91 -20.07 -5.08 3.21
N TYR A 92 -18.95 -4.42 3.40
CA TYR A 92 -18.73 -3.01 3.02
C TYR A 92 -17.94 -2.85 1.72
N GLU A 93 -17.67 -3.95 1.02
CA GLU A 93 -17.07 -3.92 -0.30
C GLU A 93 -17.93 -3.09 -1.26
N GLY A 94 -17.31 -2.14 -1.98
CA GLY A 94 -17.98 -1.23 -2.92
C GLY A 94 -18.77 -0.08 -2.30
N MET A 95 -18.84 0.01 -0.97
CA MET A 95 -19.48 1.12 -0.28
C MET A 95 -18.48 2.26 -0.01
N THR A 96 -18.98 3.49 -0.01
CA THR A 96 -18.21 4.63 0.48
C THR A 96 -18.34 4.75 2.01
N PRO A 97 -17.42 5.46 2.70
CA PRO A 97 -17.60 5.76 4.12
C PRO A 97 -18.93 6.45 4.43
N ALA A 98 -19.46 7.30 3.52
CA ALA A 98 -20.75 7.96 3.69
C ALA A 98 -21.92 6.97 3.65
N ASP A 99 -21.89 6.00 2.73
CA ASP A 99 -22.91 4.94 2.65
C ASP A 99 -22.92 4.10 3.95
N ILE A 100 -21.72 3.76 4.46
CA ILE A 100 -21.60 3.00 5.70
C ILE A 100 -22.09 3.80 6.89
N GLN A 101 -21.77 5.11 6.98
CA GLN A 101 -22.31 5.98 8.01
C GLN A 101 -23.85 6.07 7.97
N GLY A 102 -24.47 5.94 6.80
CA GLY A 102 -25.92 5.90 6.64
C GLY A 102 -26.56 4.67 7.29
N VAL A 103 -25.87 3.52 7.27
CA VAL A 103 -26.38 2.26 7.85
C VAL A 103 -25.80 1.96 9.25
N ARG A 104 -24.68 2.53 9.60
CA ARG A 104 -24.02 2.41 10.91
C ARG A 104 -23.39 3.74 11.34
N PRO A 105 -24.18 4.64 11.92
CA PRO A 105 -23.68 5.94 12.38
C PRO A 105 -22.52 5.81 13.35
N GLY A 106 -21.48 6.64 13.17
CA GLY A 106 -20.29 6.64 14.01
C GLY A 106 -19.28 5.53 13.68
N TRP A 107 -19.53 4.69 12.65
CA TRP A 107 -18.57 3.67 12.25
C TRP A 107 -17.22 4.25 11.83
N PHE A 108 -16.16 3.58 12.22
CA PHE A 108 -14.79 3.92 11.87
C PHE A 108 -13.95 2.66 11.71
N ILE A 109 -13.45 2.39 10.51
CA ILE A 109 -12.83 1.11 10.15
C ILE A 109 -11.71 0.69 11.13
N TRP A 110 -10.88 1.62 11.56
CA TRP A 110 -9.72 1.35 12.42
C TRP A 110 -10.07 1.08 13.90
N ARG A 111 -11.36 1.13 14.24
CA ARG A 111 -11.89 0.80 15.55
C ARG A 111 -12.89 -0.35 15.48
N ASP A 112 -13.76 -0.30 14.48
CA ASP A 112 -14.96 -1.13 14.42
C ASP A 112 -14.81 -2.31 13.46
N GLY A 113 -13.75 -2.30 12.62
CA GLY A 113 -13.57 -3.30 11.57
C GLY A 113 -14.71 -3.34 10.57
N VAL A 114 -14.86 -4.47 9.91
CA VAL A 114 -15.86 -4.70 8.85
C VAL A 114 -16.63 -6.01 9.09
N PRO A 115 -17.97 -6.03 8.91
CA PRO A 115 -18.74 -7.25 9.06
C PRO A 115 -18.41 -8.26 7.96
N ARG A 116 -18.17 -9.52 8.33
CA ARG A 116 -17.87 -10.65 7.43
C ARG A 116 -16.63 -10.43 6.56
N GLY A 117 -15.75 -9.52 6.95
CA GLY A 117 -14.47 -9.27 6.32
C GLY A 117 -13.33 -9.56 7.29
N GLU A 118 -12.16 -9.04 6.95
CA GLU A 118 -10.94 -9.18 7.76
C GLU A 118 -11.01 -8.35 9.03
N THR A 119 -10.60 -8.94 10.16
CA THR A 119 -10.56 -8.22 11.45
C THR A 119 -9.32 -7.31 11.56
N LEU A 120 -9.34 -6.44 12.58
CA LEU A 120 -8.18 -5.60 12.92
C LEU A 120 -6.94 -6.44 13.30
N GLU A 121 -7.15 -7.55 13.98
CA GLU A 121 -6.08 -8.48 14.34
C GLU A 121 -5.48 -9.16 13.11
N GLN A 122 -6.32 -9.55 12.15
CA GLN A 122 -5.86 -10.20 10.92
C GLN A 122 -5.06 -9.24 10.02
N ILE A 123 -5.55 -8.00 9.78
CA ILE A 123 -4.77 -7.01 9.02
C ILE A 123 -3.47 -6.63 9.73
N THR A 124 -3.48 -6.58 11.08
CA THR A 124 -2.28 -6.33 11.88
C THR A 124 -1.27 -7.46 11.69
N ALA A 125 -1.70 -8.71 11.77
CA ALA A 125 -0.83 -9.88 11.60
C ALA A 125 -0.18 -9.90 10.20
N ARG A 126 -0.95 -9.58 9.14
CA ARG A 126 -0.41 -9.47 7.77
C ARG A 126 0.61 -8.34 7.65
N ALA A 127 0.33 -7.18 8.25
CA ALA A 127 1.27 -6.07 8.27
C ALA A 127 2.56 -6.43 9.01
N ASP A 128 2.46 -7.14 10.15
CA ASP A 128 3.60 -7.62 10.92
C ASP A 128 4.45 -8.63 10.13
N GLU A 129 3.82 -9.52 9.36
CA GLU A 129 4.52 -10.47 8.48
C GLU A 129 5.35 -9.72 7.42
N VAL A 130 4.79 -8.69 6.77
CA VAL A 130 5.52 -7.86 5.79
C VAL A 130 6.68 -7.11 6.47
N VAL A 131 6.45 -6.54 7.64
CA VAL A 131 7.49 -5.82 8.40
C VAL A 131 8.62 -6.76 8.81
N ALA A 132 8.30 -7.97 9.30
CA ALA A 132 9.31 -8.96 9.68
C ALA A 132 10.16 -9.38 8.48
N TRP A 133 9.52 -9.67 7.34
CA TRP A 133 10.21 -9.98 6.10
C TRP A 133 11.13 -8.83 5.67
N ALA A 134 10.64 -7.60 5.61
CA ALA A 134 11.43 -6.45 5.16
C ALA A 134 12.63 -6.17 6.08
N ARG A 135 12.46 -6.33 7.40
CA ARG A 135 13.54 -6.16 8.38
C ARG A 135 14.60 -7.27 8.33
N SER A 136 14.22 -8.46 7.88
CA SER A 136 15.14 -9.59 7.74
C SER A 136 15.88 -9.61 6.41
N ALA A 137 15.52 -8.73 5.47
CA ALA A 137 16.18 -8.66 4.17
C ALA A 137 17.63 -8.16 4.31
N ASP A 138 18.49 -8.55 3.38
CA ASP A 138 19.88 -8.09 3.26
C ASP A 138 20.03 -6.88 2.30
N ARG A 139 18.92 -6.43 1.72
CA ARG A 139 18.81 -5.37 0.71
C ARG A 139 17.49 -4.63 0.84
N ASP A 140 17.38 -3.49 0.16
CA ASP A 140 16.11 -2.77 0.07
C ASP A 140 15.02 -3.65 -0.56
N VAL A 141 13.78 -3.43 -0.15
CA VAL A 141 12.62 -4.14 -0.70
C VAL A 141 11.61 -3.13 -1.24
N LEU A 142 10.92 -3.49 -2.33
CA LEU A 142 9.88 -2.68 -2.95
C LEU A 142 8.58 -3.46 -3.00
N VAL A 143 7.49 -2.88 -2.51
CA VAL A 143 6.17 -3.51 -2.55
C VAL A 143 5.16 -2.65 -3.28
N PHE A 144 4.36 -3.29 -4.16
CA PHE A 144 3.22 -2.68 -4.83
C PHE A 144 1.94 -3.24 -4.21
N ALA A 145 1.15 -2.39 -3.57
CA ALA A 145 -0.05 -2.81 -2.86
C ALA A 145 -1.12 -1.70 -2.76
N HIS A 146 -1.86 -1.63 -1.66
CA HIS A 146 -3.11 -0.88 -1.56
C HIS A 146 -3.13 0.06 -0.36
N GLY A 147 -4.20 0.86 -0.29
CA GLY A 147 -4.30 1.96 0.66
C GLY A 147 -4.26 1.56 2.14
N HIS A 148 -5.06 0.59 2.57
CA HIS A 148 -5.14 0.24 3.99
C HIS A 148 -3.99 -0.66 4.41
N ILE A 149 -3.63 -1.68 3.63
CA ILE A 149 -2.51 -2.57 4.00
C ILE A 149 -1.18 -1.80 4.07
N LEU A 150 -0.88 -0.89 3.11
CA LEU A 150 0.36 -0.13 3.14
C LEU A 150 0.42 0.85 4.33
N ARG A 151 -0.70 1.47 4.70
CA ARG A 151 -0.78 2.31 5.91
C ARG A 151 -0.61 1.48 7.19
N SER A 152 -1.15 0.25 7.21
CA SER A 152 -0.95 -0.70 8.31
C SER A 152 0.52 -1.08 8.45
N ILE A 153 1.19 -1.38 7.32
CA ILE A 153 2.64 -1.66 7.29
C ILE A 153 3.43 -0.47 7.84
N GLY A 154 3.07 0.76 7.45
CA GLY A 154 3.72 1.97 7.98
C GLY A 154 3.57 2.13 9.49
N ALA A 155 2.38 1.90 10.03
CA ALA A 155 2.12 1.91 11.48
C ALA A 155 2.96 0.83 12.20
N ARG A 156 2.94 -0.40 11.69
CA ARG A 156 3.64 -1.55 12.28
C ARG A 156 5.16 -1.45 12.13
N TRP A 157 5.65 -0.81 11.08
CA TRP A 157 7.08 -0.47 10.96
C TRP A 157 7.57 0.37 12.14
N LEU A 158 6.78 1.35 12.55
CA LEU A 158 7.08 2.20 13.72
C LEU A 158 6.81 1.55 15.08
N GLY A 159 6.33 0.30 15.12
CA GLY A 159 5.93 -0.38 16.35
C GLY A 159 4.63 0.16 16.96
N LEU A 160 3.85 0.93 16.19
CA LEU A 160 2.58 1.52 16.64
C LEU A 160 1.39 0.58 16.38
N GLY A 161 0.28 0.80 17.08
CA GLY A 161 -0.99 0.14 16.79
C GLY A 161 -1.47 0.44 15.36
N VAL A 162 -2.17 -0.52 14.75
CA VAL A 162 -2.66 -0.39 13.36
C VAL A 162 -3.62 0.80 13.19
N ASP A 163 -4.28 1.23 14.27
CA ASP A 163 -5.14 2.41 14.31
C ASP A 163 -4.41 3.73 13.97
N PHE A 164 -3.08 3.78 14.16
CA PHE A 164 -2.26 4.91 13.70
C PHE A 164 -2.40 5.13 12.17
N ALA A 165 -2.65 4.10 11.40
CA ALA A 165 -2.89 4.17 9.95
C ALA A 165 -4.04 5.10 9.56
N ALA A 166 -4.97 5.38 10.48
CA ALA A 166 -6.02 6.39 10.30
C ALA A 166 -5.50 7.83 10.15
N ARG A 167 -4.31 8.10 10.65
CA ARG A 167 -3.74 9.45 10.77
C ARG A 167 -2.82 9.82 9.59
N VAL A 168 -2.59 8.89 8.68
CA VAL A 168 -1.75 9.09 7.51
C VAL A 168 -2.54 8.89 6.22
N ARG A 169 -2.31 9.75 5.23
CA ARG A 169 -2.89 9.61 3.89
C ARG A 169 -1.93 8.82 3.00
N LEU A 170 -2.48 8.18 1.97
CA LEU A 170 -1.70 7.51 0.95
C LEU A 170 -2.46 7.60 -0.38
N ASN A 171 -1.99 8.42 -1.30
CA ASN A 171 -2.62 8.65 -2.60
C ASN A 171 -2.31 7.52 -3.58
N PRO A 172 -3.15 7.27 -4.61
CA PRO A 172 -2.78 6.40 -5.71
C PRO A 172 -1.44 6.79 -6.32
N THR A 173 -0.64 5.81 -6.73
CA THR A 173 0.72 5.97 -7.28
C THR A 173 1.71 6.74 -6.40
N SER A 174 1.38 6.99 -5.13
CA SER A 174 2.35 7.53 -4.18
C SER A 174 3.43 6.51 -3.85
N ILE A 175 4.60 7.02 -3.49
CA ILE A 175 5.71 6.25 -2.93
C ILE A 175 5.98 6.70 -1.50
N SER A 176 6.27 5.75 -0.62
CA SER A 176 6.73 6.03 0.75
C SER A 176 7.97 5.19 1.03
N THR A 177 8.89 5.71 1.80
CA THR A 177 10.11 5.01 2.21
C THR A 177 10.14 4.93 3.73
N LEU A 178 10.24 3.72 4.23
CA LEU A 178 10.44 3.43 5.64
C LEU A 178 11.87 2.90 5.80
N GLY A 179 12.57 3.44 6.74
CA GLY A 179 13.98 3.14 6.98
C GLY A 179 14.32 3.29 8.45
N TRP A 180 15.46 3.90 8.72
CA TRP A 180 16.05 3.91 10.05
C TRP A 180 16.61 5.29 10.41
N ALA A 181 16.37 5.73 11.62
CA ALA A 181 16.98 6.93 12.19
C ALA A 181 17.56 6.58 13.56
N TYR A 182 18.84 6.84 13.77
CA TYR A 182 19.54 6.54 15.04
C TYR A 182 19.43 5.07 15.49
N GLY A 183 19.28 4.15 14.54
CA GLY A 183 19.09 2.71 14.80
C GLY A 183 17.66 2.28 15.07
N GLU A 184 16.72 3.22 15.10
CA GLU A 184 15.29 2.96 15.30
C GLU A 184 14.49 3.03 13.99
N PRO A 185 13.38 2.27 13.86
CA PRO A 185 12.51 2.35 12.70
C PRO A 185 11.94 3.76 12.51
N ALA A 186 12.02 4.28 11.29
CA ALA A 186 11.60 5.63 10.96
C ALA A 186 10.87 5.69 9.61
N ILE A 187 10.11 6.75 9.39
CA ILE A 187 9.60 7.15 8.08
C ILE A 187 10.59 8.14 7.48
N GLU A 188 11.24 7.79 6.37
CA GLU A 188 12.12 8.70 5.63
C GLU A 188 11.32 9.62 4.70
N SER A 189 10.29 9.07 4.05
CA SER A 189 9.31 9.84 3.27
C SER A 189 7.96 9.15 3.30
N TRP A 190 6.87 9.93 3.20
CA TRP A 190 5.53 9.39 3.21
C TRP A 190 4.64 10.08 2.18
N ASN A 191 3.92 9.27 1.38
CA ASN A 191 2.95 9.75 0.40
C ASN A 191 3.55 10.76 -0.61
N ASP A 192 4.79 10.52 -1.05
CA ASP A 192 5.42 11.33 -2.09
C ASP A 192 4.67 11.13 -3.41
N THR A 193 4.13 12.23 -3.94
CA THR A 193 3.44 12.34 -5.23
C THR A 193 4.06 13.41 -6.12
N GLY A 194 5.26 13.88 -5.80
CA GLY A 194 5.93 14.95 -6.54
C GLY A 194 6.17 14.64 -8.02
N HIS A 195 6.17 13.38 -8.40
CA HIS A 195 6.26 12.93 -9.79
C HIS A 195 4.96 13.04 -10.59
N LEU A 196 3.84 13.37 -9.92
CA LEU A 196 2.52 13.54 -10.56
C LEU A 196 2.19 15.01 -10.86
N ALA A 197 3.07 15.94 -10.49
CA ALA A 197 2.88 17.39 -10.65
C ALA A 197 3.32 17.88 -12.04
#